data_0b35dfb65d388e33cccedfbc3459125f
#
_entry.id   0b35dfb65d388e33cccedfbc3459125f
#
_cell.length_a   1.000
_cell.length_b   1.000
_cell.length_c   1.000
_cell.angle_alpha   90.00
_cell.angle_beta   90.00
_cell.angle_gamma   90.00
#
_symmetry.space_group_name_H-M   'P 1'
#
loop_
_entity.id
_entity.type
_entity.pdbx_description
1 polymer ?
#
loop_
_entity_poly.entity_id
_entity_poly.type
_entity_poly.pdbx_seq_one_letter_code
_entity_poly.pdbx_strand_id
1 'polypeptide(L)'
;MKAWSVAVPRERGEEIRRRLLDEGVLLTHLRIVEAGGLLFLPTRERLEIGFPVEEREFNEGFVPIRSYKDIVAVPEALRRSLPTAFDVIGDIAVLKIPEELRPYRDDIGRAILRWNTKIRVAVEDRGVRGDRRIRSIEITAGERRTVTLHTEHGLRYRVNLANAYFSPRLASERKRIADLVHAGEVVADPFAGVGPYAILIAMRRRPEVVHASDANPAAVALLRANIAANRANLVATHEGDARQVLRQIAPVDRVILDLPHTAFDFLEDAFRAIHDRG
;
A
#
# COMPACT_ATOMS: atom_id res chain seq x y z
N MET A 1 29.90 -25.06 7.03
CA MET A 1 30.79 -23.90 7.29
C MET A 1 31.27 -23.97 8.72
N LYS A 2 32.60 -23.85 8.98
CA LYS A 2 33.12 -23.76 10.37
C LYS A 2 32.88 -22.36 10.93
N ALA A 3 32.39 -22.28 12.15
CA ALA A 3 32.18 -21.04 12.88
C ALA A 3 32.40 -21.27 14.40
N TRP A 4 32.68 -20.20 15.12
CA TRP A 4 32.61 -20.22 16.58
C TRP A 4 31.16 -20.46 17.02
N SER A 5 30.98 -21.11 18.15
CA SER A 5 29.67 -21.36 18.73
C SER A 5 29.67 -21.20 20.23
N VAL A 6 28.60 -20.68 20.78
CA VAL A 6 28.32 -20.62 22.20
C VAL A 6 27.37 -21.77 22.54
N ALA A 7 27.78 -22.66 23.44
CA ALA A 7 26.99 -23.78 23.92
C ALA A 7 26.16 -23.35 25.13
N VAL A 8 24.84 -23.26 24.99
CA VAL A 8 23.91 -22.79 26.03
C VAL A 8 22.86 -23.86 26.35
N PRO A 9 22.41 -23.97 27.59
CA PRO A 9 21.28 -24.82 27.96
C PRO A 9 20.03 -24.40 27.18
N ARG A 10 19.19 -25.37 26.77
CA ARG A 10 17.99 -25.14 25.96
C ARG A 10 17.08 -24.08 26.58
N GLU A 11 16.93 -24.08 27.90
CA GLU A 11 16.05 -23.13 28.62
C GLU A 11 16.53 -21.67 28.51
N ARG A 12 17.82 -21.44 28.30
CA ARG A 12 18.41 -20.12 28.11
C ARG A 12 18.68 -19.77 26.64
N GLY A 13 18.37 -20.68 25.74
CA GLY A 13 18.70 -20.54 24.32
C GLY A 13 18.15 -19.27 23.68
N GLU A 14 16.88 -18.94 23.90
CA GLU A 14 16.25 -17.75 23.29
C GLU A 14 16.77 -16.44 23.92
N GLU A 15 17.01 -16.42 25.23
CA GLU A 15 17.60 -15.26 25.93
C GLU A 15 18.96 -14.90 25.32
N ILE A 16 19.85 -15.90 25.25
CA ILE A 16 21.21 -15.68 24.75
C ILE A 16 21.21 -15.43 23.26
N ARG A 17 20.36 -16.12 22.48
CA ARG A 17 20.21 -15.87 21.05
C ARG A 17 19.84 -14.41 20.77
N ARG A 18 18.87 -13.85 21.52
CA ARG A 18 18.44 -12.46 21.38
C ARG A 18 19.58 -11.49 21.72
N ARG A 19 20.29 -11.74 22.80
CA ARG A 19 21.46 -10.95 23.18
C ARG A 19 22.53 -10.93 22.09
N LEU A 20 22.91 -12.11 21.56
CA LEU A 20 23.91 -12.23 20.49
C LEU A 20 23.44 -11.58 19.18
N LEU A 21 22.14 -11.56 18.92
CA LEU A 21 21.56 -10.88 17.78
C LEU A 21 21.65 -9.36 17.94
N ASP A 22 21.31 -8.83 19.11
CA ASP A 22 21.35 -7.40 19.43
C ASP A 22 22.79 -6.87 19.42
N GLU A 23 23.76 -7.68 19.85
CA GLU A 23 25.19 -7.39 19.77
C GLU A 23 25.77 -7.54 18.36
N GLY A 24 24.99 -8.07 17.38
CA GLY A 24 25.39 -8.22 15.98
C GLY A 24 26.42 -9.32 15.70
N VAL A 25 26.65 -10.20 16.67
CA VAL A 25 27.66 -11.28 16.59
C VAL A 25 27.09 -12.64 16.19
N LEU A 26 25.78 -12.85 16.26
CA LEU A 26 25.10 -14.09 15.84
C LEU A 26 25.14 -14.26 14.33
N LEU A 27 25.59 -15.41 13.84
CA LEU A 27 25.54 -15.79 12.42
C LEU A 27 24.16 -16.36 12.07
N THR A 28 23.19 -15.49 11.76
CA THR A 28 21.79 -15.85 11.54
C THR A 28 21.56 -16.72 10.30
N HIS A 29 22.50 -16.79 9.38
CA HIS A 29 22.45 -17.65 8.19
C HIS A 29 22.87 -19.09 8.43
N LEU A 30 23.32 -19.42 9.65
CA LEU A 30 23.68 -20.77 10.04
C LEU A 30 22.60 -21.39 10.95
N ARG A 31 22.36 -22.68 10.79
CA ARG A 31 21.43 -23.43 11.64
C ARG A 31 22.00 -23.62 13.03
N ILE A 32 21.21 -23.25 14.04
CA ILE A 32 21.51 -23.62 15.43
C ILE A 32 21.51 -25.15 15.51
N VAL A 33 22.52 -25.71 16.15
CA VAL A 33 22.66 -27.15 16.34
C VAL A 33 22.24 -27.48 17.78
N GLU A 34 21.39 -28.49 17.95
CA GLU A 34 21.03 -29.04 19.25
C GLU A 34 21.77 -30.40 19.43
N ALA A 35 22.54 -30.52 20.48
CA ALA A 35 23.23 -31.76 20.82
C ALA A 35 23.49 -31.83 22.34
N GLY A 36 23.25 -33.00 22.94
CA GLY A 36 23.51 -33.25 24.36
C GLY A 36 22.74 -32.32 25.32
N GLY A 37 21.52 -31.87 24.94
CA GLY A 37 20.75 -30.92 25.76
C GLY A 37 21.21 -29.47 25.69
N LEU A 38 22.20 -29.17 24.84
CA LEU A 38 22.73 -27.84 24.63
C LEU A 38 22.35 -27.36 23.22
N LEU A 39 22.12 -26.03 23.09
CA LEU A 39 22.01 -25.33 21.83
C LEU A 39 23.37 -24.67 21.51
N PHE A 40 23.87 -24.92 20.32
CA PHE A 40 25.10 -24.32 19.82
C PHE A 40 24.72 -23.16 18.90
N LEU A 41 24.93 -21.93 19.40
CA LEU A 41 24.59 -20.69 18.70
C LEU A 41 25.82 -20.23 17.90
N PRO A 42 25.77 -20.21 16.55
CA PRO A 42 26.93 -19.84 15.74
C PRO A 42 27.23 -18.35 15.83
N THR A 43 28.50 -18.00 16.06
CA THR A 43 28.96 -16.63 16.24
C THR A 43 30.07 -16.27 15.27
N ARG A 44 30.19 -14.96 14.97
CA ARG A 44 31.18 -14.41 14.04
C ARG A 44 32.59 -14.51 14.59
N GLU A 45 32.71 -14.46 15.90
CA GLU A 45 33.98 -14.45 16.64
C GLU A 45 33.86 -15.24 17.95
N ARG A 46 35.02 -15.51 18.59
CA ARG A 46 35.06 -16.15 19.91
C ARG A 46 34.61 -15.17 20.95
N LEU A 47 33.65 -15.55 21.77
CA LEU A 47 33.04 -14.70 22.79
C LEU A 47 33.37 -15.21 24.20
N GLU A 48 33.56 -14.30 25.16
CA GLU A 48 33.68 -14.62 26.58
C GLU A 48 32.40 -14.16 27.31
N ILE A 49 31.39 -15.00 27.32
CA ILE A 49 30.05 -14.67 27.86
C ILE A 49 29.57 -15.64 28.95
N GLY A 50 30.52 -16.36 29.60
CA GLY A 50 30.19 -17.28 30.69
C GLY A 50 29.61 -18.61 30.29
N PHE A 51 29.66 -18.95 28.99
CA PHE A 51 29.28 -20.26 28.44
C PHE A 51 30.46 -20.86 27.68
N PRO A 52 30.49 -22.20 27.52
CA PRO A 52 31.50 -22.87 26.69
C PRO A 52 31.47 -22.36 25.27
N VAL A 53 32.63 -22.12 24.68
CA VAL A 53 32.79 -21.65 23.30
C VAL A 53 33.72 -22.60 22.57
N GLU A 54 33.25 -23.12 21.44
CA GLU A 54 34.01 -24.06 20.60
C GLU A 54 33.81 -23.75 19.12
N GLU A 55 34.77 -24.17 18.29
CA GLU A 55 34.55 -24.20 16.84
C GLU A 55 33.73 -25.42 16.43
N ARG A 56 32.72 -25.22 15.63
CA ARG A 56 31.86 -26.29 15.15
C ARG A 56 31.50 -26.12 13.66
N GLU A 57 31.17 -27.23 13.00
CA GLU A 57 30.57 -27.19 11.66
C GLU A 57 29.08 -26.93 11.74
N PHE A 58 28.63 -25.98 10.95
CA PHE A 58 27.23 -25.60 10.81
C PHE A 58 26.78 -25.77 9.36
N ASN A 59 25.56 -26.25 9.22
CA ASN A 59 24.85 -26.19 7.94
C ASN A 59 24.24 -24.81 7.74
N GLU A 60 24.19 -24.33 6.50
CA GLU A 60 23.44 -23.13 6.19
C GLU A 60 21.97 -23.30 6.56
N GLY A 61 21.44 -22.35 7.29
CA GLY A 61 20.04 -22.33 7.68
C GLY A 61 19.22 -21.63 6.61
N PHE A 62 18.02 -22.15 6.35
CA PHE A 62 17.03 -21.33 5.67
C PHE A 62 16.65 -20.19 6.61
N VAL A 63 17.17 -18.98 6.36
CA VAL A 63 16.66 -17.76 7.02
C VAL A 63 15.39 -17.37 6.28
N PRO A 64 14.21 -17.54 6.90
CA PRO A 64 12.98 -17.13 6.23
C PRO A 64 13.05 -15.61 6.00
N ILE A 65 12.97 -15.22 4.74
CA ILE A 65 12.89 -13.81 4.35
C ILE A 65 11.53 -13.29 4.86
N ARG A 66 11.55 -12.58 5.99
CA ARG A 66 10.35 -12.04 6.64
C ARG A 66 9.94 -10.71 6.02
N SER A 67 10.90 -9.99 5.45
CA SER A 67 10.72 -8.66 4.88
C SER A 67 11.71 -8.45 3.73
N TYR A 68 11.38 -7.58 2.80
CA TYR A 68 12.31 -7.13 1.78
C TYR A 68 13.60 -6.54 2.39
N LYS A 69 13.53 -6.05 3.63
CA LYS A 69 14.67 -5.51 4.38
C LYS A 69 15.75 -6.54 4.65
N ASP A 70 15.40 -7.82 4.71
CA ASP A 70 16.34 -8.91 4.96
C ASP A 70 17.26 -9.17 3.77
N ILE A 71 16.83 -8.75 2.56
CA ILE A 71 17.50 -9.08 1.29
C ILE A 71 17.94 -7.85 0.49
N VAL A 72 17.58 -6.64 0.93
CA VAL A 72 17.97 -5.41 0.23
C VAL A 72 19.44 -5.10 0.47
N ALA A 73 20.15 -4.72 -0.61
CA ALA A 73 21.52 -4.29 -0.56
C ALA A 73 21.61 -2.78 -0.31
N VAL A 74 21.75 -2.40 0.96
CA VAL A 74 21.98 -1.02 1.42
C VAL A 74 23.04 -1.01 2.51
N PRO A 75 23.82 0.09 2.68
CA PRO A 75 24.74 0.25 3.80
C PRO A 75 24.04 0.08 5.15
N GLU A 76 24.73 -0.55 6.12
CA GLU A 76 24.16 -0.83 7.45
C GLU A 76 23.63 0.44 8.14
N ALA A 77 24.36 1.55 8.03
CA ALA A 77 23.95 2.84 8.60
C ALA A 77 22.59 3.34 8.08
N LEU A 78 22.18 2.96 6.87
CA LEU A 78 20.92 3.37 6.22
C LEU A 78 19.77 2.38 6.41
N ARG A 79 20.02 1.21 6.98
CA ARG A 79 18.97 0.19 7.16
C ARG A 79 17.80 0.67 8.01
N ARG A 80 18.04 1.54 8.98
CA ARG A 80 16.99 2.11 9.86
C ARG A 80 16.05 3.06 9.09
N SER A 81 16.51 3.68 8.03
CA SER A 81 15.73 4.58 7.17
C SER A 81 14.86 3.84 6.14
N LEU A 82 15.02 2.51 5.98
CA LEU A 82 14.23 1.74 5.02
C LEU A 82 12.73 1.85 5.30
N PRO A 83 11.90 2.14 4.29
CA PRO A 83 10.45 2.24 4.43
C PRO A 83 9.86 1.03 5.16
N THR A 84 9.09 1.29 6.22
CA THR A 84 8.42 0.23 7.00
C THR A 84 7.06 -0.13 6.42
N ALA A 85 6.45 0.80 5.66
CA ALA A 85 5.16 0.63 5.04
C ALA A 85 5.16 1.22 3.63
N PHE A 86 4.41 0.59 2.74
CA PHE A 86 4.13 1.06 1.39
C PHE A 86 2.73 0.60 0.97
N ASP A 87 2.14 1.29 0.01
CA ASP A 87 0.84 0.90 -0.52
C ASP A 87 1.01 -0.18 -1.60
N VAL A 88 0.07 -1.11 -1.66
CA VAL A 88 -0.03 -2.07 -2.76
C VAL A 88 -1.35 -1.83 -3.48
N ILE A 89 -1.26 -1.41 -4.74
CA ILE A 89 -2.40 -1.15 -5.60
C ILE A 89 -2.38 -2.19 -6.72
N GLY A 90 -3.30 -3.15 -6.67
CA GLY A 90 -3.21 -4.33 -7.52
C GLY A 90 -1.91 -5.09 -7.29
N ASP A 91 -1.05 -5.11 -8.29
CA ASP A 91 0.29 -5.73 -8.24
C ASP A 91 1.44 -4.71 -8.30
N ILE A 92 1.15 -3.43 -8.01
CA ILE A 92 2.15 -2.35 -7.94
C ILE A 92 2.37 -1.93 -6.50
N ALA A 93 3.63 -2.01 -6.03
CA ALA A 93 4.06 -1.43 -4.76
C ALA A 93 4.42 0.06 -4.95
N VAL A 94 3.84 0.92 -4.12
CA VAL A 94 4.04 2.38 -4.16
C VAL A 94 4.75 2.82 -2.90
N LEU A 95 6.00 3.25 -3.05
CA LEU A 95 6.89 3.57 -1.94
C LEU A 95 7.19 5.06 -1.86
N LYS A 96 7.29 5.59 -0.64
CA LYS A 96 7.98 6.85 -0.37
C LYS A 96 9.39 6.52 0.08
N ILE A 97 10.38 6.90 -0.72
CA ILE A 97 11.79 6.62 -0.46
C ILE A 97 12.43 7.90 0.09
N PRO A 98 13.02 7.86 1.32
CA PRO A 98 13.79 8.96 1.87
C PRO A 98 14.94 9.39 0.96
N GLU A 99 15.34 10.67 1.02
CA GLU A 99 16.36 11.25 0.14
C GLU A 99 17.69 10.49 0.20
N GLU A 100 18.13 10.13 1.40
CA GLU A 100 19.36 9.38 1.65
C GLU A 100 19.34 7.97 1.05
N LEU A 101 18.17 7.41 0.79
CA LEU A 101 17.99 6.08 0.18
C LEU A 101 17.77 6.12 -1.34
N ARG A 102 17.66 7.27 -1.95
CA ARG A 102 17.44 7.39 -3.41
C ARG A 102 18.49 6.72 -4.26
N PRO A 103 19.79 6.73 -3.92
CA PRO A 103 20.79 5.97 -4.68
C PRO A 103 20.52 4.46 -4.73
N TYR A 104 19.76 3.94 -3.76
CA TYR A 104 19.43 2.50 -3.60
C TYR A 104 17.99 2.16 -3.99
N ARG A 105 17.24 3.08 -4.59
CA ARG A 105 15.82 2.91 -4.91
C ARG A 105 15.53 1.68 -5.76
N ASP A 106 16.40 1.39 -6.74
CA ASP A 106 16.25 0.24 -7.63
C ASP A 106 16.53 -1.08 -6.90
N ASP A 107 17.48 -1.08 -5.95
CA ASP A 107 17.76 -2.24 -5.09
C ASP A 107 16.60 -2.50 -4.14
N ILE A 108 15.99 -1.45 -3.57
CA ILE A 108 14.79 -1.53 -2.74
C ILE A 108 13.64 -2.12 -3.56
N GLY A 109 13.41 -1.61 -4.77
CA GLY A 109 12.40 -2.13 -5.68
C GLY A 109 12.61 -3.61 -5.99
N ARG A 110 13.82 -4.00 -6.38
CA ARG A 110 14.17 -5.40 -6.66
C ARG A 110 13.98 -6.31 -5.45
N ALA A 111 14.36 -5.84 -4.26
CA ALA A 111 14.17 -6.60 -3.01
C ALA A 111 12.67 -6.85 -2.71
N ILE A 112 11.81 -5.87 -2.95
CA ILE A 112 10.36 -6.00 -2.76
C ILE A 112 9.78 -7.06 -3.73
N LEU A 113 10.16 -7.03 -5.00
CA LEU A 113 9.70 -8.01 -5.97
C LEU A 113 10.16 -9.44 -5.63
N ARG A 114 11.39 -9.58 -5.12
CA ARG A 114 11.91 -10.88 -4.66
C ARG A 114 11.20 -11.40 -3.41
N TRP A 115 10.89 -10.50 -2.48
CA TRP A 115 10.22 -10.85 -1.23
C TRP A 115 8.75 -11.23 -1.46
N ASN A 116 8.05 -10.49 -2.31
CA ASN A 116 6.63 -10.73 -2.59
C ASN A 116 6.39 -10.91 -4.09
N THR A 117 6.30 -12.16 -4.52
CA THR A 117 6.12 -12.55 -5.92
C THR A 117 4.78 -12.13 -6.54
N LYS A 118 3.81 -11.66 -5.72
CA LYS A 118 2.56 -11.08 -6.22
C LYS A 118 2.73 -9.65 -6.72
N ILE A 119 3.80 -8.96 -6.30
CA ILE A 119 4.14 -7.63 -6.78
C ILE A 119 4.95 -7.76 -8.06
N ARG A 120 4.54 -7.08 -9.11
CA ARG A 120 5.16 -7.10 -10.43
C ARG A 120 5.90 -5.81 -10.76
N VAL A 121 5.52 -4.71 -10.09
CA VAL A 121 6.11 -3.39 -10.29
C VAL A 121 6.35 -2.75 -8.93
N ALA A 122 7.49 -2.10 -8.76
CA ALA A 122 7.76 -1.20 -7.65
C ALA A 122 7.96 0.22 -8.19
N VAL A 123 7.30 1.20 -7.57
CA VAL A 123 7.41 2.61 -7.94
C VAL A 123 7.74 3.48 -6.73
N GLU A 124 8.58 4.50 -6.95
CA GLU A 124 8.78 5.59 -6.00
C GLU A 124 7.69 6.64 -6.20
N ASP A 125 6.99 7.02 -5.13
CA ASP A 125 6.06 8.14 -5.08
C ASP A 125 6.81 9.40 -4.60
N ARG A 126 7.01 10.35 -5.51
CA ARG A 126 7.67 11.65 -5.27
C ARG A 126 6.70 12.74 -4.88
N GLY A 127 5.48 12.38 -4.51
CA GLY A 127 4.42 13.30 -4.14
C GLY A 127 3.44 13.58 -5.27
N VAL A 128 2.54 14.52 -5.01
CA VAL A 128 1.44 14.90 -5.90
C VAL A 128 1.79 16.20 -6.62
N ARG A 129 1.44 16.31 -7.89
CA ARG A 129 1.65 17.52 -8.70
C ARG A 129 0.31 18.07 -9.23
N GLY A 130 0.20 19.41 -9.16
CA GLY A 130 -0.92 20.18 -9.72
C GLY A 130 -2.27 19.91 -9.05
N ASP A 131 -3.29 20.65 -9.49
CA ASP A 131 -4.64 20.64 -8.93
C ASP A 131 -5.36 19.29 -9.10
N ARG A 132 -4.99 18.52 -10.11
CA ARG A 132 -5.53 17.19 -10.38
C ARG A 132 -4.93 16.09 -9.51
N ARG A 133 -4.04 16.43 -8.57
CA ARG A 133 -3.39 15.52 -7.62
C ARG A 133 -2.73 14.29 -8.25
N ILE A 134 -2.21 14.42 -9.46
CA ILE A 134 -1.52 13.32 -10.15
C ILE A 134 -0.22 13.02 -9.41
N ARG A 135 0.01 11.74 -9.08
CA ARG A 135 1.26 11.31 -8.44
C ARG A 135 2.43 11.44 -9.40
N SER A 136 3.52 12.01 -8.92
CA SER A 136 4.80 11.93 -9.61
C SER A 136 5.45 10.60 -9.22
N ILE A 137 5.34 9.61 -10.09
CA ILE A 137 5.87 8.26 -9.84
C ILE A 137 7.03 7.93 -10.78
N GLU A 138 7.98 7.16 -10.27
CA GLU A 138 9.08 6.59 -11.05
C GLU A 138 9.19 5.09 -10.81
N ILE A 139 9.30 4.31 -11.88
CA ILE A 139 9.44 2.84 -11.77
C ILE A 139 10.86 2.54 -11.32
N THR A 140 10.99 1.86 -10.19
CA THR A 140 12.26 1.46 -9.59
C THR A 140 12.61 0.00 -9.91
N ALA A 141 11.62 -0.86 -10.13
CA ALA A 141 11.86 -2.25 -10.53
C ALA A 141 10.61 -2.88 -11.18
N GLY A 142 10.82 -3.92 -11.96
CA GLY A 142 9.77 -4.75 -12.55
C GLY A 142 9.31 -4.29 -13.92
N GLU A 143 8.06 -4.56 -14.24
CA GLU A 143 7.46 -4.25 -15.54
C GLU A 143 7.32 -2.74 -15.74
N ARG A 144 7.55 -2.25 -16.96
CA ARG A 144 7.45 -0.83 -17.31
C ARG A 144 6.00 -0.41 -17.57
N ARG A 145 5.17 -0.42 -16.53
CA ARG A 145 3.76 0.02 -16.58
C ARG A 145 3.34 0.69 -15.30
N THR A 146 2.31 1.51 -15.39
CA THR A 146 1.65 2.19 -14.27
C THR A 146 0.18 1.81 -14.14
N VAL A 147 -0.30 0.97 -15.06
CA VAL A 147 -1.67 0.45 -15.06
C VAL A 147 -1.71 -0.87 -14.32
N THR A 148 -2.70 -0.99 -13.42
CA THR A 148 -2.97 -2.23 -12.68
C THR A 148 -4.47 -2.44 -12.47
N LEU A 149 -4.84 -3.63 -12.02
CA LEU A 149 -6.18 -3.98 -11.59
C LEU A 149 -6.18 -4.19 -10.08
N HIS A 150 -6.85 -3.30 -9.36
CA HIS A 150 -7.02 -3.38 -7.91
C HIS A 150 -8.37 -4.00 -7.57
N THR A 151 -8.38 -4.83 -6.53
CA THR A 151 -9.63 -5.44 -6.02
C THR A 151 -9.90 -4.93 -4.61
N GLU A 152 -11.07 -4.33 -4.40
CA GLU A 152 -11.50 -3.82 -3.11
C GLU A 152 -12.99 -4.13 -2.90
N HIS A 153 -13.36 -4.66 -1.74
CA HIS A 153 -14.74 -5.07 -1.41
C HIS A 153 -15.39 -6.01 -2.44
N GLY A 154 -14.60 -6.80 -3.16
CA GLY A 154 -15.07 -7.70 -4.22
C GLY A 154 -15.29 -7.01 -5.57
N LEU A 155 -15.02 -5.72 -5.68
CA LEU A 155 -15.11 -4.92 -6.90
C LEU A 155 -13.73 -4.72 -7.52
N ARG A 156 -13.69 -4.56 -8.84
CA ARG A 156 -12.44 -4.48 -9.61
C ARG A 156 -12.28 -3.09 -10.21
N TYR A 157 -11.14 -2.48 -9.94
CA TYR A 157 -10.81 -1.13 -10.39
C TYR A 157 -9.54 -1.14 -11.23
N ARG A 158 -9.66 -0.80 -12.49
CA ARG A 158 -8.52 -0.47 -13.34
C ARG A 158 -8.01 0.91 -12.92
N VAL A 159 -6.74 0.97 -12.53
CA VAL A 159 -6.08 2.19 -12.06
C VAL A 159 -4.85 2.44 -12.90
N ASN A 160 -4.62 3.69 -13.32
CA ASN A 160 -3.37 4.15 -13.88
C ASN A 160 -2.75 5.17 -12.92
N LEU A 161 -1.72 4.74 -12.19
CA LEU A 161 -1.10 5.56 -11.14
C LEU A 161 -0.42 6.84 -11.65
N ALA A 162 -0.07 6.89 -12.94
CA ALA A 162 0.50 8.08 -13.56
C ALA A 162 -0.57 9.12 -13.95
N ASN A 163 -1.84 8.74 -14.06
CA ASN A 163 -2.88 9.59 -14.65
C ASN A 163 -4.07 9.85 -13.72
N ALA A 164 -4.25 9.03 -12.68
CA ALA A 164 -5.37 9.18 -11.75
C ALA A 164 -4.92 8.86 -10.32
N TYR A 165 -5.44 9.63 -9.36
CA TYR A 165 -5.22 9.35 -7.94
C TYR A 165 -6.04 8.13 -7.51
N PHE A 166 -5.43 7.28 -6.72
CA PHE A 166 -6.09 6.19 -5.99
C PHE A 166 -5.32 5.88 -4.72
N SER A 167 -6.03 5.65 -3.61
CA SER A 167 -5.44 5.24 -2.34
C SER A 167 -6.18 4.03 -1.76
N PRO A 168 -5.51 2.89 -1.55
CA PRO A 168 -6.13 1.71 -0.94
C PRO A 168 -6.43 1.93 0.55
N ARG A 169 -5.82 2.94 1.18
CA ARG A 169 -6.04 3.26 2.61
C ARG A 169 -7.44 3.75 2.92
N LEU A 170 -8.16 4.24 1.90
CA LEU A 170 -9.53 4.73 2.03
C LEU A 170 -10.59 3.63 1.92
N ALA A 171 -10.21 2.36 1.77
CA ALA A 171 -11.16 1.25 1.59
C ALA A 171 -12.22 1.18 2.70
N SER A 172 -11.81 1.28 3.97
CA SER A 172 -12.73 1.26 5.10
C SER A 172 -13.65 2.48 5.14
N GLU A 173 -13.13 3.66 4.78
CA GLU A 173 -13.93 4.89 4.72
C GLU A 173 -14.95 4.83 3.57
N ARG A 174 -14.58 4.32 2.42
CA ARG A 174 -15.52 4.10 1.32
C ARG A 174 -16.67 3.19 1.73
N LYS A 175 -16.35 2.10 2.45
CA LYS A 175 -17.38 1.21 2.99
C LYS A 175 -18.28 1.93 3.98
N ARG A 176 -17.71 2.71 4.91
CA ARG A 176 -18.45 3.48 5.91
C ARG A 176 -19.43 4.47 5.25
N ILE A 177 -18.96 5.23 4.26
CA ILE A 177 -19.82 6.18 3.52
C ILE A 177 -20.89 5.43 2.70
N ALA A 178 -20.52 4.35 2.03
CA ALA A 178 -21.51 3.54 1.31
C ALA A 178 -22.60 3.02 2.26
N ASP A 179 -22.24 2.59 3.47
CA ASP A 179 -23.21 2.07 4.46
C ASP A 179 -24.22 3.15 4.96
N LEU A 180 -23.93 4.43 4.80
CA LEU A 180 -24.84 5.54 5.13
C LEU A 180 -25.86 5.85 4.02
N VAL A 181 -25.67 5.34 2.82
CA VAL A 181 -26.58 5.57 1.68
C VAL A 181 -27.78 4.65 1.78
N HIS A 182 -28.99 5.20 1.61
CA HIS A 182 -30.24 4.45 1.55
C HIS A 182 -30.66 4.14 0.12
N ALA A 183 -31.48 3.09 -0.04
CA ALA A 183 -32.04 2.76 -1.34
C ALA A 183 -32.93 3.90 -1.85
N GLY A 184 -32.81 4.21 -3.15
CA GLY A 184 -33.57 5.27 -3.79
C GLY A 184 -32.98 6.68 -3.63
N GLU A 185 -31.87 6.87 -2.88
CA GLU A 185 -31.18 8.17 -2.83
C GLU A 185 -30.54 8.53 -4.19
N VAL A 186 -30.56 9.80 -4.53
CA VAL A 186 -29.74 10.41 -5.59
C VAL A 186 -28.43 10.91 -4.94
N VAL A 187 -27.30 10.32 -5.36
CA VAL A 187 -25.99 10.61 -4.77
C VAL A 187 -25.10 11.32 -5.77
N ALA A 188 -24.39 12.36 -5.34
CA ALA A 188 -23.33 13.02 -6.11
C ALA A 188 -21.95 12.70 -5.54
N ASP A 189 -21.04 12.23 -6.41
CA ASP A 189 -19.60 12.05 -6.16
C ASP A 189 -18.82 12.92 -7.17
N PRO A 190 -18.65 14.24 -6.88
CA PRO A 190 -18.09 15.20 -7.83
C PRO A 190 -16.55 15.10 -7.96
N PHE A 191 -15.90 14.24 -7.20
CA PHE A 191 -14.46 13.98 -7.22
C PHE A 191 -14.17 12.49 -7.34
N ALA A 192 -14.92 11.80 -8.20
CA ALA A 192 -15.02 10.35 -8.25
C ALA A 192 -13.70 9.62 -8.60
N GLY A 193 -12.74 10.30 -9.24
CA GLY A 193 -11.52 9.65 -9.69
C GLY A 193 -11.83 8.47 -10.61
N VAL A 194 -11.35 7.28 -10.23
CA VAL A 194 -11.62 6.02 -10.95
C VAL A 194 -12.92 5.33 -10.49
N GLY A 195 -13.71 5.98 -9.63
CA GLY A 195 -15.06 5.59 -9.20
C GLY A 195 -15.19 4.68 -7.98
N PRO A 196 -14.25 4.64 -7.02
CA PRO A 196 -14.35 3.66 -5.95
C PRO A 196 -15.53 3.89 -4.99
N TYR A 197 -15.93 5.14 -4.70
CA TYR A 197 -17.16 5.44 -3.94
C TYR A 197 -18.40 5.14 -4.76
N ALA A 198 -18.51 5.75 -5.94
CA ALA A 198 -19.71 5.66 -6.77
C ALA A 198 -20.08 4.21 -7.13
N ILE A 199 -19.09 3.41 -7.52
CA ILE A 199 -19.29 2.01 -7.90
C ILE A 199 -19.66 1.16 -6.69
N LEU A 200 -18.99 1.37 -5.53
CA LEU A 200 -19.30 0.63 -4.30
C LEU A 200 -20.74 0.91 -3.84
N ILE A 201 -21.16 2.18 -3.85
CA ILE A 201 -22.53 2.60 -3.50
C ILE A 201 -23.55 1.95 -4.44
N ALA A 202 -23.35 2.10 -5.74
CA ALA A 202 -24.27 1.54 -6.74
C ALA A 202 -24.45 0.03 -6.60
N MET A 203 -23.36 -0.69 -6.32
CA MET A 203 -23.37 -2.15 -6.22
C MET A 203 -23.91 -2.68 -4.88
N ARG A 204 -23.89 -1.86 -3.81
CA ARG A 204 -24.23 -2.33 -2.46
C ARG A 204 -25.54 -1.77 -1.92
N ARG A 205 -25.98 -0.57 -2.37
CA ARG A 205 -27.03 0.19 -1.68
C ARG A 205 -28.28 0.46 -2.52
N ARG A 206 -28.26 0.16 -3.83
CA ARG A 206 -29.37 0.38 -4.76
C ARG A 206 -29.91 1.83 -4.70
N PRO A 207 -29.03 2.84 -4.87
CA PRO A 207 -29.49 4.22 -5.01
C PRO A 207 -30.42 4.33 -6.26
N GLU A 208 -31.13 5.44 -6.40
CA GLU A 208 -31.78 5.75 -7.67
C GLU A 208 -30.71 5.96 -8.75
N VAL A 209 -29.75 6.82 -8.46
CA VAL A 209 -28.58 7.07 -9.32
C VAL A 209 -27.41 7.59 -8.49
N VAL A 210 -26.19 7.28 -8.93
CA VAL A 210 -24.97 7.94 -8.45
C VAL A 210 -24.37 8.76 -9.59
N HIS A 211 -24.42 10.08 -9.48
CA HIS A 211 -23.75 11.00 -10.39
C HIS A 211 -22.27 11.09 -10.01
N ALA A 212 -21.39 10.46 -10.78
CA ALA A 212 -19.96 10.44 -10.58
C ALA A 212 -19.24 11.33 -11.58
N SER A 213 -18.46 12.30 -11.11
CA SER A 213 -17.72 13.20 -12.00
C SER A 213 -16.27 13.39 -11.58
N ASP A 214 -15.44 13.80 -12.52
CA ASP A 214 -14.08 14.25 -12.29
C ASP A 214 -13.66 15.27 -13.35
N ALA A 215 -12.83 16.25 -12.96
CA ALA A 215 -12.26 17.22 -13.89
C ALA A 215 -11.10 16.64 -14.73
N ASN A 216 -10.63 15.44 -14.39
CA ASN A 216 -9.55 14.75 -15.10
C ASN A 216 -10.13 13.76 -16.13
N PRO A 217 -10.04 14.03 -17.44
CA PRO A 217 -10.57 13.15 -18.48
C PRO A 217 -10.02 11.74 -18.42
N ALA A 218 -8.74 11.58 -18.02
CA ALA A 218 -8.12 10.27 -17.88
C ALA A 218 -8.72 9.45 -16.72
N ALA A 219 -9.11 10.12 -15.63
CA ALA A 219 -9.84 9.48 -14.53
C ALA A 219 -11.25 9.08 -14.97
N VAL A 220 -11.97 9.95 -15.69
CA VAL A 220 -13.31 9.67 -16.21
C VAL A 220 -13.30 8.49 -17.21
N ALA A 221 -12.28 8.39 -18.05
CA ALA A 221 -12.12 7.24 -18.93
C ALA A 221 -11.97 5.92 -18.15
N LEU A 222 -11.19 5.93 -17.06
CA LEU A 222 -11.05 4.78 -16.16
C LEU A 222 -12.34 4.50 -15.38
N LEU A 223 -13.03 5.54 -14.92
CA LEU A 223 -14.34 5.43 -14.25
C LEU A 223 -15.34 4.68 -15.13
N ARG A 224 -15.50 5.09 -16.40
CA ARG A 224 -16.39 4.43 -17.38
C ARG A 224 -16.02 2.96 -17.57
N ALA A 225 -14.72 2.66 -17.72
CA ALA A 225 -14.24 1.29 -17.85
C ALA A 225 -14.53 0.44 -16.59
N ASN A 226 -14.39 1.03 -15.39
CA ASN A 226 -14.65 0.36 -14.12
C ASN A 226 -16.15 0.13 -13.87
N ILE A 227 -17.01 1.08 -14.27
CA ILE A 227 -18.47 0.91 -14.25
C ILE A 227 -18.86 -0.31 -15.08
N ALA A 228 -18.38 -0.37 -16.32
CA ALA A 228 -18.67 -1.49 -17.23
C ALA A 228 -18.15 -2.83 -16.65
N ALA A 229 -16.92 -2.85 -16.14
CA ALA A 229 -16.29 -4.05 -15.57
C ALA A 229 -17.03 -4.60 -14.34
N ASN A 230 -17.66 -3.74 -13.55
CA ASN A 230 -18.42 -4.11 -12.36
C ASN A 230 -19.93 -4.17 -12.58
N ARG A 231 -20.43 -3.86 -13.80
CA ARG A 231 -21.87 -3.76 -14.12
C ARG A 231 -22.62 -2.78 -13.20
N ALA A 232 -21.98 -1.67 -12.85
CA ALA A 232 -22.53 -0.66 -11.95
C ALA A 232 -23.47 0.29 -12.69
N ASN A 233 -24.58 -0.22 -13.24
CA ASN A 233 -25.48 0.47 -14.17
C ASN A 233 -26.22 1.67 -13.56
N LEU A 234 -26.19 1.83 -12.21
CA LEU A 234 -26.78 2.97 -11.52
C LEU A 234 -25.79 4.14 -11.36
N VAL A 235 -24.63 4.11 -12.02
CA VAL A 235 -23.67 5.22 -12.03
C VAL A 235 -23.79 5.99 -13.35
N ALA A 236 -24.15 7.26 -13.26
CA ALA A 236 -24.10 8.22 -14.35
C ALA A 236 -22.79 9.00 -14.31
N THR A 237 -22.05 9.05 -15.42
CA THR A 237 -20.73 9.71 -15.48
C THR A 237 -20.80 11.08 -16.11
N HIS A 238 -20.11 12.04 -15.49
CA HIS A 238 -19.92 13.38 -16.01
C HIS A 238 -18.43 13.71 -16.08
N GLU A 239 -18.06 14.64 -16.95
CA GLU A 239 -16.71 15.16 -17.08
C GLU A 239 -16.77 16.67 -16.95
N GLY A 240 -16.01 17.24 -16.01
CA GLY A 240 -15.97 18.70 -15.84
C GLY A 240 -15.73 19.15 -14.40
N ASP A 241 -15.85 20.45 -14.22
CA ASP A 241 -15.74 21.10 -12.92
C ASP A 241 -16.89 20.69 -11.99
N ALA A 242 -16.56 20.34 -10.76
CA ALA A 242 -17.51 19.85 -9.75
C ALA A 242 -18.69 20.82 -9.52
N ARG A 243 -18.42 22.15 -9.50
CA ARG A 243 -19.46 23.18 -9.30
C ARG A 243 -20.47 23.20 -10.46
N GLN A 244 -19.97 23.04 -11.68
CA GLN A 244 -20.85 23.00 -12.87
C GLN A 244 -21.68 21.72 -12.86
N VAL A 245 -21.09 20.59 -12.57
CA VAL A 245 -21.79 19.31 -12.51
C VAL A 245 -22.85 19.34 -11.41
N LEU A 246 -22.52 19.78 -10.18
CA LEU A 246 -23.49 19.88 -9.07
C LEU A 246 -24.70 20.72 -9.46
N ARG A 247 -24.52 21.86 -10.12
CA ARG A 247 -25.65 22.70 -10.61
C ARG A 247 -26.53 22.02 -11.65
N GLN A 248 -25.94 21.13 -12.47
CA GLN A 248 -26.69 20.43 -13.53
C GLN A 248 -27.51 19.26 -13.01
N ILE A 249 -27.02 18.58 -11.96
CA ILE A 249 -27.65 17.37 -11.42
C ILE A 249 -28.55 17.64 -10.20
N ALA A 250 -28.51 18.84 -9.66
CA ALA A 250 -29.34 19.22 -8.51
C ALA A 250 -30.85 19.08 -8.84
N PRO A 251 -31.68 18.71 -7.86
CA PRO A 251 -31.34 18.42 -6.48
C PRO A 251 -30.89 16.97 -6.24
N VAL A 252 -30.02 16.75 -5.23
CA VAL A 252 -29.53 15.42 -4.82
C VAL A 252 -29.77 15.21 -3.32
N ASP A 253 -29.80 13.97 -2.86
CA ASP A 253 -29.95 13.63 -1.42
C ASP A 253 -28.62 13.66 -0.66
N ARG A 254 -27.52 13.41 -1.37
CA ARG A 254 -26.19 13.30 -0.76
C ARG A 254 -25.08 13.76 -1.68
N VAL A 255 -24.10 14.48 -1.13
CA VAL A 255 -22.87 14.87 -1.81
C VAL A 255 -21.65 14.30 -1.08
N ILE A 256 -20.72 13.68 -1.80
CA ILE A 256 -19.46 13.16 -1.28
C ILE A 256 -18.32 14.10 -1.68
N LEU A 257 -17.68 14.74 -0.71
CA LEU A 257 -16.58 15.67 -0.93
C LEU A 257 -15.23 15.00 -0.55
N ASP A 258 -14.72 14.08 -1.38
CA ASP A 258 -13.42 13.41 -1.15
C ASP A 258 -12.25 14.27 -1.64
N LEU A 259 -12.08 15.44 -1.01
CA LEU A 259 -10.99 16.39 -1.25
C LEU A 259 -10.35 16.82 0.06
N PRO A 260 -9.27 16.17 0.54
CA PRO A 260 -8.75 16.37 1.90
C PRO A 260 -8.36 17.80 2.29
N HIS A 261 -8.00 18.66 1.33
CA HIS A 261 -7.50 20.01 1.64
C HIS A 261 -8.42 21.14 1.18
N THR A 262 -9.24 20.91 0.15
CA THR A 262 -10.07 21.95 -0.49
C THR A 262 -11.58 21.61 -0.46
N ALA A 263 -12.00 20.60 0.29
CA ALA A 263 -13.41 20.25 0.40
C ALA A 263 -14.27 21.43 0.88
N PHE A 264 -13.73 22.26 1.78
CA PHE A 264 -14.43 23.45 2.28
C PHE A 264 -14.77 24.47 1.18
N ASP A 265 -13.98 24.57 0.13
CA ASP A 265 -14.21 25.48 -1.00
C ASP A 265 -15.44 25.09 -1.85
N PHE A 266 -15.96 23.89 -1.65
CA PHE A 266 -17.10 23.32 -2.37
C PHE A 266 -18.35 23.17 -1.49
N LEU A 267 -18.31 23.51 -0.19
CA LEU A 267 -19.43 23.33 0.71
C LEU A 267 -20.67 24.11 0.27
N GLU A 268 -20.49 25.36 -0.17
CA GLU A 268 -21.63 26.19 -0.62
C GLU A 268 -22.30 25.57 -1.84
N ASP A 269 -21.53 25.11 -2.84
CA ASP A 269 -22.08 24.47 -4.02
C ASP A 269 -22.76 23.14 -3.69
N ALA A 270 -22.17 22.37 -2.74
CA ALA A 270 -22.76 21.13 -2.26
C ALA A 270 -24.10 21.36 -1.52
N PHE A 271 -24.17 22.35 -0.62
CA PHE A 271 -25.42 22.70 0.08
C PHE A 271 -26.50 23.16 -0.86
N ARG A 272 -26.16 23.94 -1.89
CA ARG A 272 -27.12 24.35 -2.91
C ARG A 272 -27.65 23.18 -3.78
N ALA A 273 -26.86 22.12 -3.88
CA ALA A 273 -27.25 20.94 -4.65
C ALA A 273 -28.13 19.96 -3.85
N ILE A 274 -28.08 19.99 -2.53
CA ILE A 274 -28.84 19.07 -1.66
C ILE A 274 -30.32 19.54 -1.58
N HIS A 275 -31.23 18.57 -1.57
CA HIS A 275 -32.65 18.82 -1.35
C HIS A 275 -32.94 19.54 -0.04
N ASP A 276 -33.93 20.46 -0.05
CA ASP A 276 -34.47 21.17 1.09
C ASP A 276 -35.34 20.27 2.02
N ARG A 277 -34.91 19.02 2.16
CA ARG A 277 -35.52 18.07 3.12
C ARG A 277 -34.57 17.98 4.33
N GLY A 278 -34.56 19.09 5.07
CA GLY A 278 -33.82 19.19 6.31
C GLY A 278 -34.30 18.22 7.39
#